data_2d78c57607ec7c1550ebb025a1d0ce8f
#
_entry.id   2d78c57607ec7c1550ebb025a1d0ce8f
#
_cell.length_a   1.000
_cell.length_b   1.000
_cell.length_c   1.000
_cell.angle_alpha   90.00
_cell.angle_beta   90.00
_cell.angle_gamma   90.00
#
_symmetry.space_group_name_H-M   'P 1'
#
loop_
_entity.id
_entity.type
_entity.pdbx_description
1 polymer ?
#
loop_
_entity_poly.entity_id
_entity_poly.type
_entity_poly.pdbx_seq_one_letter_code
_entity_poly.pdbx_strand_id
1 'polypeptide(L)'
;MVVVGLLAYLCLLAVPGPLLQLLIGAGLALVGLVGGGGAGIVYHLTLRRSLVRLGSQVRGWLWSPVSRHRLLDEQGRREVLPWFRVGAVGFFVCLAGIGMVIAALLKAALAG
;
A
#
# COMPACT_ATOMS: atom_id res chain seq x y z
N MET A 1 5.70 -13.62 -10.47
CA MET A 1 4.69 -12.56 -10.23
C MET A 1 5.32 -11.17 -10.06
N VAL A 2 6.30 -11.01 -9.14
CA VAL A 2 6.96 -9.71 -8.92
C VAL A 2 7.67 -9.20 -10.17
N VAL A 3 8.40 -10.07 -10.87
CA VAL A 3 9.12 -9.71 -12.10
C VAL A 3 8.15 -9.25 -13.19
N VAL A 4 7.03 -9.97 -13.36
CA VAL A 4 6.02 -9.61 -14.36
C VAL A 4 5.39 -8.25 -14.00
N GLY A 5 5.08 -8.03 -12.74
CA GLY A 5 4.55 -6.75 -12.28
C GLY A 5 5.53 -5.61 -12.51
N LEU A 6 6.81 -5.83 -12.23
CA LEU A 6 7.86 -4.83 -12.45
C LEU A 6 8.01 -4.50 -13.94
N LEU A 7 8.04 -5.53 -14.80
CA LEU A 7 8.14 -5.33 -16.25
C LEU A 7 6.92 -4.56 -16.78
N ALA A 8 5.71 -4.93 -16.34
CA ALA A 8 4.50 -4.20 -16.73
C ALA A 8 4.57 -2.74 -16.29
N TYR A 9 5.05 -2.47 -15.07
CA TYR A 9 5.20 -1.12 -14.58
C TYR A 9 6.24 -0.32 -15.38
N LEU A 10 7.36 -0.93 -15.72
CA LEU A 10 8.38 -0.29 -16.57
C LEU A 10 7.83 0.02 -17.96
N CYS A 11 6.99 -0.87 -18.52
CA CYS A 11 6.31 -0.60 -19.78
C CYS A 11 5.36 0.59 -19.67
N LEU A 12 4.62 0.72 -18.57
CA LEU A 12 3.76 1.87 -18.32
C LEU A 12 4.57 3.17 -18.20
N LEU A 13 5.75 3.12 -17.58
CA LEU A 13 6.63 4.27 -17.51
C LEU A 13 7.17 4.70 -18.88
N ALA A 14 7.28 3.75 -19.80
CA ALA A 14 7.76 4.01 -21.18
C ALA A 14 6.66 4.46 -22.14
N VAL A 15 5.39 4.45 -21.71
CA VAL A 15 4.26 4.87 -22.57
C VAL A 15 4.46 6.31 -23.04
N PRO A 16 4.37 6.56 -24.38
CA PRO A 16 4.42 7.92 -24.89
C PRO A 16 3.14 8.68 -24.53
N GLY A 17 3.28 9.94 -24.20
CA GLY A 17 2.15 10.78 -23.82
C GLY A 17 2.10 11.03 -22.31
N PRO A 18 2.67 12.18 -21.84
CA PRO A 18 2.68 12.52 -20.42
C PRO A 18 1.29 12.62 -19.80
N LEU A 19 0.29 13.08 -20.56
CA LEU A 19 -1.07 13.21 -20.04
C LEU A 19 -1.68 11.86 -19.68
N LEU A 20 -1.56 10.86 -20.57
CA LEU A 20 -2.08 9.51 -20.32
C LEU A 20 -1.38 8.89 -19.12
N GLN A 21 -0.06 9.02 -19.04
CA GLN A 21 0.74 8.52 -17.93
C GLN A 21 0.34 9.19 -16.62
N LEU A 22 0.10 10.50 -16.64
CA LEU A 22 -0.36 11.25 -15.48
C LEU A 22 -1.72 10.73 -14.99
N LEU A 23 -2.67 10.52 -15.90
CA LEU A 23 -4.00 10.03 -15.55
C LEU A 23 -3.96 8.61 -14.97
N ILE A 24 -3.19 7.71 -15.58
CA ILE A 24 -3.01 6.35 -15.07
C ILE A 24 -2.35 6.38 -13.69
N GLY A 25 -1.30 7.16 -13.53
CA GLY A 25 -0.59 7.30 -12.28
C GLY A 25 -1.46 7.86 -11.17
N ALA A 26 -2.22 8.91 -11.46
CA ALA A 26 -3.15 9.51 -10.50
C ALA A 26 -4.25 8.51 -10.09
N GLY A 27 -4.78 7.74 -11.05
CA GLY A 27 -5.77 6.70 -10.78
C GLY A 27 -5.23 5.61 -9.87
N LEU A 28 -4.03 5.12 -10.16
CA LEU A 28 -3.35 4.12 -9.33
C LEU A 28 -3.08 4.66 -7.91
N ALA A 29 -2.60 5.90 -7.81
CA ALA A 29 -2.34 6.53 -6.52
C ALA A 29 -3.61 6.64 -5.69
N LEU A 30 -4.72 7.07 -6.29
CA LEU A 30 -6.01 7.17 -5.60
C LEU A 30 -6.55 5.81 -5.17
N VAL A 31 -6.53 4.81 -6.06
CA VAL A 31 -6.99 3.45 -5.74
C VAL A 31 -6.14 2.85 -4.60
N GLY A 32 -4.83 3.00 -4.68
CA GLY A 32 -3.92 2.52 -3.66
C GLY A 32 -4.12 3.24 -2.33
N LEU A 33 -4.34 4.56 -2.35
CA LEU A 33 -4.56 5.35 -1.15
C LEU A 33 -5.89 4.99 -0.47
N VAL A 34 -6.98 4.92 -1.23
CA VAL A 34 -8.30 4.59 -0.68
C VAL A 34 -8.35 3.15 -0.19
N GLY A 35 -7.93 2.20 -1.02
CA GLY A 35 -7.93 0.78 -0.68
C GLY A 35 -6.94 0.45 0.42
N GLY A 36 -5.70 0.91 0.29
CA GLY A 36 -4.65 0.69 1.27
C GLY A 36 -4.90 1.42 2.58
N GLY A 37 -5.37 2.66 2.52
CA GLY A 37 -5.72 3.45 3.70
C GLY A 37 -6.87 2.83 4.47
N GLY A 38 -7.95 2.45 3.76
CA GLY A 38 -9.10 1.77 4.38
C GLY A 38 -8.71 0.44 5.02
N ALA A 39 -7.97 -0.40 4.29
CA ALA A 39 -7.47 -1.67 4.81
C ALA A 39 -6.51 -1.44 5.98
N GLY A 40 -5.69 -0.40 5.93
CA GLY A 40 -4.78 -0.04 7.01
C GLY A 40 -5.51 0.32 8.30
N ILE A 41 -6.61 1.07 8.21
CA ILE A 41 -7.44 1.40 9.38
C ILE A 41 -8.03 0.12 9.98
N VAL A 42 -8.63 -0.75 9.14
CA VAL A 42 -9.19 -2.03 9.60
C VAL A 42 -8.10 -2.90 10.23
N TYR A 43 -6.94 -2.97 9.61
CA TYR A 43 -5.76 -3.68 10.13
C TYR A 43 -5.40 -3.22 11.53
N HIS A 44 -5.23 -1.91 11.74
CA HIS A 44 -4.86 -1.37 13.04
C HIS A 44 -5.91 -1.63 14.11
N LEU A 45 -7.18 -1.44 13.78
CA LEU A 45 -8.28 -1.70 14.73
C LEU A 45 -8.38 -3.17 15.08
N THR A 46 -8.22 -4.07 14.11
CA THR A 46 -8.27 -5.52 14.32
C THR A 46 -7.07 -5.99 15.14
N LEU A 47 -5.89 -5.47 14.85
CA LEU A 47 -4.66 -5.75 15.61
C LEU A 47 -4.84 -5.34 17.07
N ARG A 48 -5.31 -4.12 17.32
CA ARG A 48 -5.56 -3.63 18.68
C ARG A 48 -6.56 -4.51 19.41
N ARG A 49 -7.67 -4.88 18.75
CA ARG A 49 -8.69 -5.77 19.33
C ARG A 49 -8.09 -7.11 19.74
N SER A 50 -7.30 -7.72 18.87
CA SER A 50 -6.64 -9.00 19.16
C SER A 50 -5.65 -8.89 20.32
N LEU A 51 -4.84 -7.82 20.36
CA LEU A 51 -3.89 -7.60 21.44
C LEU A 51 -4.60 -7.41 22.80
N VAL A 52 -5.70 -6.65 22.81
CA VAL A 52 -6.51 -6.46 24.04
C VAL A 52 -7.10 -7.79 24.51
N ARG A 53 -7.66 -8.57 23.56
CA ARG A 53 -8.23 -9.90 23.87
C ARG A 53 -7.19 -10.84 24.51
N LEU A 54 -5.95 -10.77 24.05
CA LEU A 54 -4.86 -11.61 24.54
C LEU A 54 -4.20 -11.05 25.81
N GLY A 55 -4.66 -9.90 26.31
CA GLY A 55 -4.06 -9.24 27.47
C GLY A 55 -2.68 -8.66 27.21
N SER A 56 -2.28 -8.52 25.95
CA SER A 56 -0.99 -7.98 25.56
C SER A 56 -0.95 -6.45 25.64
N GLN A 57 0.24 -5.90 25.82
CA GLN A 57 0.44 -4.46 25.81
C GLN A 57 0.09 -3.86 24.46
N VAL A 58 -0.76 -2.82 24.48
CA VAL A 58 -1.13 -2.08 23.28
C VAL A 58 -0.33 -0.78 23.12
N ARG A 59 0.47 -0.42 24.11
CA ARG A 59 1.30 0.79 24.06
C ARG A 59 2.28 0.71 22.90
N GLY A 60 2.29 1.74 22.06
CA GLY A 60 3.17 1.81 20.90
C GLY A 60 2.72 0.97 19.70
N TRP A 61 1.55 0.34 19.75
CA TRP A 61 1.06 -0.50 18.67
C TRP A 61 0.91 0.26 17.33
N LEU A 62 0.60 1.55 17.43
CA LEU A 62 0.42 2.40 16.23
C LEU A 62 1.75 2.63 15.49
N TRP A 63 2.86 2.71 16.23
CA TRP A 63 4.17 3.00 15.67
C TRP A 63 4.96 1.75 15.24
N SER A 64 4.68 0.61 15.86
CA SER A 64 5.38 -0.64 15.58
C SER A 64 4.39 -1.81 15.48
N PRO A 65 3.39 -1.73 14.56
CA PRO A 65 2.37 -2.78 14.48
C PRO A 65 2.95 -4.13 14.08
N VAL A 66 3.92 -4.15 13.16
CA VAL A 66 4.52 -5.39 12.65
C VAL A 66 5.22 -6.18 13.75
N SER A 67 5.88 -5.50 14.70
CA SER A 67 6.53 -6.15 15.82
C SER A 67 5.54 -6.84 16.77
N ARG A 68 4.26 -6.47 16.71
CA ARG A 68 3.20 -7.07 17.52
C ARG A 68 2.63 -8.35 16.91
N HIS A 69 2.92 -8.65 15.66
CA HIS A 69 2.41 -9.87 15.00
C HIS A 69 2.84 -11.14 15.74
N ARG A 70 4.03 -11.16 16.32
CA ARG A 70 4.53 -12.30 17.11
C ARG A 70 3.72 -12.58 18.36
N LEU A 71 2.96 -11.59 18.86
CA LEU A 71 2.12 -11.72 20.03
C LEU A 71 0.75 -12.32 19.74
N LEU A 72 0.39 -12.42 18.44
CA LEU A 72 -0.90 -12.92 18.02
C LEU A 72 -0.94 -14.46 18.10
N ASP A 73 -2.08 -14.97 18.55
CA ASP A 73 -2.41 -16.39 18.42
C ASP A 73 -2.84 -16.70 16.98
N GLU A 74 -3.19 -17.96 16.71
CA GLU A 74 -3.61 -18.36 15.37
C GLU A 74 -4.87 -17.62 14.91
N GLN A 75 -5.85 -17.45 15.80
CA GLN A 75 -7.06 -16.69 15.50
C GLN A 75 -6.75 -15.23 15.17
N GLY A 76 -5.92 -14.58 15.97
CA GLY A 76 -5.50 -13.19 15.75
C GLY A 76 -4.78 -13.02 14.42
N ARG A 77 -3.93 -13.95 14.04
CA ARG A 77 -3.25 -13.94 12.74
C ARG A 77 -4.23 -14.04 11.58
N ARG A 78 -5.24 -14.91 11.68
CA ARG A 78 -6.27 -15.05 10.66
C ARG A 78 -7.12 -13.80 10.50
N GLU A 79 -7.35 -13.07 11.59
CA GLU A 79 -8.15 -11.84 11.58
C GLU A 79 -7.36 -10.63 11.09
N VAL A 80 -6.07 -10.56 11.40
CA VAL A 80 -5.23 -9.37 11.20
C VAL A 80 -4.44 -9.42 9.90
N LEU A 81 -3.78 -10.54 9.59
CA LEU A 81 -2.85 -10.61 8.47
C LEU A 81 -3.47 -10.36 7.09
N PRO A 82 -4.70 -10.79 6.78
CA PRO A 82 -5.30 -10.44 5.49
C PRO A 82 -5.41 -8.94 5.26
N TRP A 83 -5.78 -8.18 6.29
CA TRP A 83 -5.86 -6.72 6.20
C TRP A 83 -4.49 -6.07 6.06
N PHE A 84 -3.48 -6.63 6.74
CA PHE A 84 -2.10 -6.20 6.57
C PHE A 84 -1.64 -6.37 5.12
N ARG A 85 -1.92 -7.52 4.52
CA ARG A 85 -1.54 -7.79 3.13
C ARG A 85 -2.23 -6.84 2.15
N VAL A 86 -3.53 -6.64 2.33
CA VAL A 86 -4.29 -5.71 1.47
C VAL A 86 -3.75 -4.29 1.63
N GLY A 87 -3.49 -3.86 2.85
CA GLY A 87 -2.92 -2.54 3.13
C GLY A 87 -1.53 -2.37 2.49
N ALA A 88 -0.67 -3.40 2.58
CA ALA A 88 0.66 -3.37 1.98
C ALA A 88 0.59 -3.29 0.45
N VAL A 89 -0.28 -4.08 -0.18
CA VAL A 89 -0.49 -4.03 -1.63
C VAL A 89 -0.99 -2.64 -2.04
N GLY A 90 -1.97 -2.09 -1.33
CA GLY A 90 -2.48 -0.74 -1.59
C GLY A 90 -1.41 0.33 -1.46
N PHE A 91 -0.53 0.21 -0.47
CA PHE A 91 0.59 1.12 -0.29
C PHE A 91 1.54 1.08 -1.50
N PHE A 92 1.92 -0.11 -1.97
CA PHE A 92 2.79 -0.25 -3.13
C PHE A 92 2.12 0.24 -4.41
N VAL A 93 0.83 0.00 -4.59
CA VAL A 93 0.06 0.52 -5.74
C VAL A 93 0.05 2.05 -5.71
N CYS A 94 -0.14 2.64 -4.54
CA CYS A 94 -0.08 4.10 -4.37
C CYS A 94 1.30 4.65 -4.74
N LEU A 95 2.38 4.03 -4.27
CA LEU A 95 3.75 4.45 -4.59
C LEU A 95 4.03 4.33 -6.09
N ALA A 96 3.58 3.26 -6.72
CA ALA A 96 3.72 3.06 -8.17
C ALA A 96 3.00 4.17 -8.93
N GLY A 97 1.78 4.53 -8.50
CA GLY A 97 1.03 5.63 -9.09
C GLY A 97 1.72 6.97 -8.95
N ILE A 98 2.27 7.25 -7.78
CA ILE A 98 3.05 8.49 -7.52
C ILE A 98 4.28 8.53 -8.42
N GLY A 99 5.00 7.41 -8.55
CA GLY A 99 6.16 7.31 -9.44
C GLY A 99 5.81 7.62 -10.89
N MET A 100 4.66 7.14 -11.37
CA MET A 100 4.17 7.45 -12.72
C MET A 100 3.83 8.93 -12.88
N VAL A 101 3.21 9.55 -11.88
CA VAL A 101 2.91 11.00 -11.90
C VAL A 101 4.20 11.79 -11.98
N ILE A 102 5.20 11.46 -11.17
CA ILE A 102 6.51 12.14 -11.20
C ILE A 102 7.17 11.97 -12.57
N ALA A 103 7.17 10.76 -13.12
CA ALA A 103 7.73 10.50 -14.44
C ALA A 103 7.04 11.31 -15.54
N ALA A 104 5.71 11.41 -15.49
CA ALA A 104 4.93 12.21 -16.43
C ALA A 104 5.28 13.70 -16.35
N LEU A 105 5.40 14.23 -15.13
CA LEU A 105 5.76 15.63 -14.91
C LEU A 105 7.18 15.92 -15.38
N LEU A 106 8.12 15.01 -15.15
CA LEU A 106 9.49 15.16 -15.64
C LEU A 106 9.56 15.14 -17.16
N LYS A 107 8.84 14.23 -17.81
CA LYS A 107 8.77 14.18 -19.29
C LYS A 107 8.19 15.48 -19.85
N ALA A 108 7.14 16.01 -19.25
CA ALA A 108 6.54 17.26 -19.68
C ALA A 108 7.51 18.43 -19.50
N ALA A 109 8.22 18.50 -18.37
CA ALA A 109 9.18 19.56 -18.09
C ALA A 109 10.38 19.53 -19.04
N LEU A 110 10.87 18.32 -19.37
CA LEU A 110 12.03 18.17 -20.26
C LEU A 110 11.66 18.37 -21.73
N ALA A 111 10.42 18.14 -22.11
CA ALA A 111 9.92 18.37 -23.48
C ALA A 111 9.58 19.84 -23.76
N GLY A 112 9.26 20.58 -22.70
CA GLY A 112 8.96 22.00 -22.77
C GLY A 112 10.19 22.84 -22.68
#